data_be577d060de62a4cc4d06b2544ee1aa1
#
_entry.id   be577d060de62a4cc4d06b2544ee1aa1
#
_cell.length_a   1.000
_cell.length_b   1.000
_cell.length_c   1.000
_cell.angle_alpha   90.00
_cell.angle_beta   90.00
_cell.angle_gamma   90.00
#
_symmetry.space_group_name_H-M   'P 1'
#
loop_
_entity.id
_entity.type
_entity.pdbx_description
1 polymer ?
#
loop_
_entity_poly.entity_id
_entity_poly.type
_entity_poly.pdbx_seq_one_letter_code
_entity_poly.pdbx_strand_id
1 'polypeptide(L)'
;MDFTTDPRKFLYVSDLDGTLLDGDGQLPENSVQRINRLIDHGLNFTIATARNYDSAYPLLKGLNIKHPVILFNGVYLTELHTGENIFFSDFISLDFIRKVVSIVETYNVEPFIYTYGEEHFAYYKGVNNLGAQSYVDIISSDKRARKVDEFTFSEHERISGFLLIDTSKVLEPVYAELNSLYKDELNIYFARDVSNPQFHWLQSFHQQAS
;
A
#
# COMPACT_ATOMS: atom_id res chain seq x y z
N MET A 1 5.04 22.77 20.99
CA MET A 1 6.06 22.61 19.91
C MET A 1 6.78 23.92 19.80
N ASP A 2 8.08 23.89 19.88
CA ASP A 2 8.90 25.09 19.73
C ASP A 2 9.05 25.40 18.23
N PHE A 3 8.32 26.39 17.74
CA PHE A 3 8.33 26.84 16.35
C PHE A 3 9.55 27.73 16.00
N THR A 4 10.54 27.78 16.87
CA THR A 4 11.79 28.56 16.63
C THR A 4 12.80 27.80 15.78
N THR A 5 12.59 26.51 15.50
CA THR A 5 13.45 25.70 14.64
C THR A 5 13.17 25.99 13.16
N ASP A 6 14.22 26.22 12.39
CA ASP A 6 14.16 26.44 10.94
C ASP A 6 13.47 25.25 10.25
N PRO A 7 12.29 25.42 9.63
CA PRO A 7 11.53 24.31 9.01
C PRO A 7 12.30 23.61 7.88
N ARG A 8 13.32 24.26 7.31
CA ARG A 8 14.19 23.69 6.27
C ARG A 8 15.10 22.56 6.77
N LYS A 9 15.24 22.40 8.10
CA LYS A 9 16.07 21.35 8.72
C LYS A 9 15.33 20.02 8.90
N PHE A 10 14.03 19.98 8.64
CA PHE A 10 13.19 18.81 8.83
C PHE A 10 12.52 18.44 7.51
N LEU A 11 12.29 17.15 7.31
CA LEU A 11 11.39 16.65 6.29
C LEU A 11 10.04 16.32 6.96
N TYR A 12 8.99 16.95 6.46
CA TYR A 12 7.62 16.68 6.90
C TYR A 12 7.01 15.67 5.96
N VAL A 13 6.62 14.53 6.51
CA VAL A 13 5.99 13.44 5.78
C VAL A 13 4.55 13.34 6.25
N SER A 14 3.59 13.36 5.33
CA SER A 14 2.17 13.21 5.63
C SER A 14 1.59 11.97 4.95
N ASP A 15 0.66 11.32 5.62
CA ASP A 15 -0.23 10.37 4.99
C ASP A 15 -1.33 11.09 4.17
N LEU A 16 -2.02 10.37 3.32
CA LEU A 16 -3.13 10.87 2.50
C LEU A 16 -4.48 10.56 3.10
N ASP A 17 -4.83 9.30 3.19
CA ASP A 17 -6.17 8.83 3.54
C ASP A 17 -6.47 9.07 5.02
N GLY A 18 -7.56 9.81 5.30
CA GLY A 18 -7.88 10.21 6.68
C GLY A 18 -6.98 11.30 7.27
N THR A 19 -6.03 11.86 6.49
CA THR A 19 -5.10 12.92 6.93
C THR A 19 -5.21 14.17 6.05
N LEU A 20 -4.82 14.10 4.78
CA LEU A 20 -4.87 15.24 3.86
C LEU A 20 -6.11 15.25 2.99
N LEU A 21 -6.67 14.08 2.70
CA LEU A 21 -7.88 13.95 1.91
C LEU A 21 -9.11 14.26 2.77
N ASP A 22 -10.10 14.85 2.15
CA ASP A 22 -11.42 15.11 2.76
C ASP A 22 -12.31 13.85 2.77
N GLY A 23 -13.57 14.01 3.23
CA GLY A 23 -14.53 12.91 3.31
C GLY A 23 -14.94 12.31 1.96
N ASP A 24 -14.69 13.01 0.86
CA ASP A 24 -14.93 12.55 -0.52
C ASP A 24 -13.66 11.95 -1.16
N GLY A 25 -12.59 11.81 -0.39
CA GLY A 25 -11.31 11.25 -0.84
C GLY A 25 -10.54 12.17 -1.80
N GLN A 26 -10.79 13.47 -1.74
CA GLN A 26 -10.13 14.48 -2.55
C GLN A 26 -9.19 15.36 -1.72
N LEU A 27 -8.13 15.87 -2.34
CA LEU A 27 -7.28 16.88 -1.72
C LEU A 27 -7.88 18.27 -1.94
N PRO A 28 -8.38 18.96 -0.89
CA PRO A 28 -9.04 20.25 -1.05
C PRO A 28 -8.12 21.30 -1.68
N GLU A 29 -8.64 22.08 -2.62
CA GLU A 29 -7.85 23.08 -3.35
C GLU A 29 -7.18 24.10 -2.40
N ASN A 30 -7.87 24.49 -1.35
CA ASN A 30 -7.33 25.38 -0.33
C ASN A 30 -6.12 24.73 0.41
N SER A 31 -6.14 23.41 0.63
CA SER A 31 -5.00 22.66 1.21
C SER A 31 -3.82 22.64 0.24
N VAL A 32 -4.08 22.40 -1.05
CA VAL A 32 -3.05 22.48 -2.11
C VAL A 32 -2.37 23.85 -2.11
N GLN A 33 -3.15 24.93 -2.12
CA GLN A 33 -2.60 26.29 -2.13
C GLN A 33 -1.76 26.60 -0.88
N ARG A 34 -2.20 26.15 0.29
CA ARG A 34 -1.46 26.37 1.55
C ARG A 34 -0.16 25.57 1.60
N ILE A 35 -0.19 24.28 1.22
CA ILE A 35 0.98 23.42 1.19
C ILE A 35 1.99 23.97 0.19
N ASN A 36 1.57 24.33 -1.03
CA ASN A 36 2.46 24.91 -2.05
C ASN A 36 3.12 26.19 -1.55
N ARG A 37 2.36 27.08 -0.91
CA ARG A 37 2.94 28.30 -0.30
C ARG A 37 4.01 27.97 0.73
N LEU A 38 3.80 26.95 1.57
CA LEU A 38 4.81 26.55 2.57
C LEU A 38 6.05 25.95 1.89
N ILE A 39 5.87 25.11 0.86
CA ILE A 39 6.96 24.53 0.06
C ILE A 39 7.79 25.66 -0.60
N ASP A 40 7.11 26.64 -1.19
CA ASP A 40 7.76 27.80 -1.82
C ASP A 40 8.55 28.65 -0.82
N HIS A 41 8.16 28.64 0.48
CA HIS A 41 8.90 29.26 1.58
C HIS A 41 9.96 28.37 2.23
N GLY A 42 10.23 27.18 1.64
CA GLY A 42 11.33 26.30 2.04
C GLY A 42 10.92 25.16 2.97
N LEU A 43 9.63 24.84 3.09
CA LEU A 43 9.21 23.63 3.77
C LEU A 43 9.64 22.40 2.94
N ASN A 44 10.38 21.48 3.53
CA ASN A 44 10.63 20.17 2.96
C ASN A 44 9.41 19.28 3.29
N PHE A 45 8.60 18.98 2.28
CA PHE A 45 7.37 18.24 2.43
C PHE A 45 7.30 17.09 1.43
N THR A 46 6.80 15.96 1.89
CA THR A 46 6.49 14.80 1.04
C THR A 46 5.33 13.99 1.59
N ILE A 47 4.95 12.93 0.88
CA ILE A 47 3.83 12.04 1.18
C ILE A 47 4.35 10.63 1.40
N ALA A 48 3.72 9.91 2.35
CA ALA A 48 3.81 8.46 2.49
C ALA A 48 2.39 7.89 2.48
N THR A 49 2.11 6.93 1.60
CA THR A 49 0.76 6.37 1.45
C THR A 49 0.78 4.90 1.03
N ALA A 50 -0.29 4.18 1.37
CA ALA A 50 -0.55 2.84 0.87
C ALA A 50 -0.94 2.80 -0.62
N ARG A 51 -1.24 3.95 -1.22
CA ARG A 51 -1.61 4.04 -2.64
C ARG A 51 -0.41 3.78 -3.54
N ASN A 52 -0.66 3.16 -4.70
CA ASN A 52 0.31 3.11 -5.80
C ASN A 52 0.34 4.45 -6.55
N TYR A 53 1.28 4.61 -7.49
CA TYR A 53 1.46 5.85 -8.25
C TYR A 53 0.20 6.27 -9.01
N ASP A 54 -0.45 5.34 -9.73
CA ASP A 54 -1.61 5.63 -10.56
C ASP A 54 -2.80 6.16 -9.77
N SER A 55 -2.96 5.69 -8.53
CA SER A 55 -4.04 6.14 -7.64
C SER A 55 -3.66 7.37 -6.80
N ALA A 56 -2.37 7.64 -6.57
CA ALA A 56 -1.90 8.78 -5.80
C ALA A 56 -1.69 10.03 -6.67
N TYR A 57 -1.08 9.88 -7.86
CA TYR A 57 -0.70 10.99 -8.72
C TYR A 57 -1.86 11.93 -9.09
N PRO A 58 -3.06 11.45 -9.48
CA PRO A 58 -4.18 12.33 -9.80
C PRO A 58 -4.56 13.29 -8.66
N LEU A 59 -4.38 12.86 -7.41
CA LEU A 59 -4.66 13.65 -6.21
C LEU A 59 -3.54 14.63 -5.89
N LEU A 60 -2.28 14.25 -6.16
CA LEU A 60 -1.09 14.97 -5.73
C LEU A 60 -0.49 15.89 -6.80
N LYS A 61 -0.86 15.75 -8.07
CA LYS A 61 -0.26 16.47 -9.21
C LYS A 61 -0.28 17.99 -9.10
N GLY A 62 -1.17 18.54 -8.26
CA GLY A 62 -1.25 19.97 -7.97
C GLY A 62 -0.28 20.46 -6.89
N LEU A 63 0.42 19.57 -6.19
CA LEU A 63 1.41 19.93 -5.18
C LEU A 63 2.80 20.11 -5.78
N ASN A 64 3.50 21.16 -5.34
CA ASN A 64 4.87 21.48 -5.75
C ASN A 64 5.91 20.64 -4.98
N ILE A 65 5.63 19.38 -4.72
CA ILE A 65 6.53 18.47 -3.98
C ILE A 65 7.85 18.34 -4.74
N LYS A 66 8.97 18.53 -4.01
CA LYS A 66 10.33 18.47 -4.53
C LYS A 66 11.10 17.23 -4.08
N HIS A 67 10.56 16.52 -3.12
CA HIS A 67 11.12 15.29 -2.57
C HIS A 67 10.37 14.08 -3.14
N PRO A 68 11.03 12.93 -3.24
CA PRO A 68 10.34 11.71 -3.64
C PRO A 68 9.16 11.42 -2.71
N VAL A 69 8.08 10.86 -3.27
CA VAL A 69 6.94 10.36 -2.51
C VAL A 69 7.14 8.89 -2.18
N ILE A 70 6.70 8.48 -0.99
CA ILE A 70 6.78 7.12 -0.50
C ILE A 70 5.44 6.46 -0.84
N LEU A 71 5.45 5.46 -1.70
CA LEU A 71 4.27 4.82 -2.23
C LEU A 71 4.20 3.34 -1.88
N PHE A 72 2.98 2.82 -1.91
CA PHE A 72 2.65 1.41 -1.71
C PHE A 72 3.27 0.85 -0.42
N ASN A 73 3.01 1.57 0.72
CA ASN A 73 3.56 1.25 2.04
C ASN A 73 5.10 1.12 2.05
N GLY A 74 5.80 1.99 1.32
CA GLY A 74 7.26 2.00 1.29
C GLY A 74 7.90 1.01 0.31
N VAL A 75 7.12 0.31 -0.52
CA VAL A 75 7.68 -0.59 -1.55
C VAL A 75 8.55 0.18 -2.53
N TYR A 76 8.19 1.44 -2.84
CA TYR A 76 9.01 2.27 -3.72
C TYR A 76 8.93 3.75 -3.39
N LEU A 77 10.00 4.47 -3.71
CA LEU A 77 10.10 5.92 -3.70
C LEU A 77 10.04 6.41 -5.14
N THR A 78 9.16 7.37 -5.40
CA THR A 78 8.89 7.86 -6.75
C THR A 78 9.06 9.38 -6.82
N GLU A 79 9.71 9.88 -7.85
CA GLU A 79 9.65 11.28 -8.21
C GLU A 79 8.22 11.58 -8.70
N LEU A 80 7.51 12.48 -7.99
CA LEU A 80 6.07 12.65 -8.19
C LEU A 80 5.71 13.05 -9.61
N HIS A 81 6.42 14.00 -10.21
CA HIS A 81 6.00 14.61 -11.47
C HIS A 81 6.47 13.85 -12.73
N THR A 82 7.52 13.05 -12.61
CA THR A 82 8.03 12.20 -13.68
C THR A 82 7.49 10.78 -13.65
N GLY A 83 7.08 10.31 -12.46
CA GLY A 83 6.71 8.92 -12.22
C GLY A 83 7.92 7.97 -12.15
N GLU A 84 9.14 8.51 -12.13
CA GLU A 84 10.36 7.71 -12.05
C GLU A 84 10.53 7.15 -10.64
N ASN A 85 10.68 5.82 -10.54
CA ASN A 85 10.98 5.16 -9.29
C ASN A 85 12.50 5.21 -9.05
N ILE A 86 12.89 5.89 -7.97
CA ILE A 86 14.30 6.10 -7.61
C ILE A 86 14.82 5.08 -6.59
N PHE A 87 13.92 4.34 -5.95
CA PHE A 87 14.25 3.30 -4.98
C PHE A 87 13.14 2.26 -4.91
N PHE A 88 13.52 1.02 -4.68
CA PHE A 88 12.63 -0.09 -4.34
C PHE A 88 13.10 -0.76 -3.06
N SER A 89 12.16 -1.19 -2.21
CA SER A 89 12.44 -2.19 -1.18
C SER A 89 12.77 -3.53 -1.85
N ASP A 90 13.31 -4.48 -1.09
CA ASP A 90 13.41 -5.85 -1.56
C ASP A 90 12.01 -6.45 -1.82
N PHE A 91 11.94 -7.40 -2.72
CA PHE A 91 10.73 -8.10 -3.10
C PHE A 91 10.67 -9.47 -2.44
N ILE A 92 9.46 -9.97 -2.25
CA ILE A 92 9.22 -11.30 -1.70
C ILE A 92 9.58 -12.35 -2.75
N SER A 93 10.38 -13.37 -2.38
CA SER A 93 10.71 -14.44 -3.31
C SER A 93 9.50 -15.35 -3.58
N LEU A 94 9.49 -15.98 -4.76
CA LEU A 94 8.42 -16.92 -5.12
C LEU A 94 8.33 -18.10 -4.14
N ASP A 95 9.47 -18.61 -3.68
CA ASP A 95 9.48 -19.71 -2.71
C ASP A 95 8.96 -19.29 -1.35
N PHE A 96 9.17 -18.04 -0.96
CA PHE A 96 8.63 -17.50 0.26
C PHE A 96 7.12 -17.32 0.18
N ILE A 97 6.62 -16.72 -0.92
CA ILE A 97 5.17 -16.53 -1.06
C ILE A 97 4.40 -17.86 -1.15
N ARG A 98 4.99 -18.91 -1.75
CA ARG A 98 4.41 -20.26 -1.74
C ARG A 98 4.23 -20.81 -0.32
N LYS A 99 5.18 -20.57 0.58
CA LYS A 99 5.05 -20.96 2.00
C LYS A 99 3.92 -20.19 2.68
N VAL A 100 3.83 -18.89 2.46
CA VAL A 100 2.74 -18.05 2.99
C VAL A 100 1.39 -18.56 2.47
N VAL A 101 1.25 -18.79 1.16
CA VAL A 101 0.02 -19.32 0.54
C VAL A 101 -0.36 -20.65 1.19
N SER A 102 0.59 -21.57 1.36
CA SER A 102 0.33 -22.87 1.99
C SER A 102 -0.19 -22.73 3.44
N ILE A 103 0.31 -21.74 4.20
CA ILE A 103 -0.19 -21.48 5.56
C ILE A 103 -1.61 -20.93 5.51
N VAL A 104 -1.87 -19.87 4.72
CA VAL A 104 -3.17 -19.20 4.73
C VAL A 104 -4.30 -20.10 4.17
N GLU A 105 -3.98 -21.01 3.26
CA GLU A 105 -4.91 -22.02 2.75
C GLU A 105 -5.40 -22.98 3.86
N THR A 106 -4.58 -23.25 4.90
CA THR A 106 -5.02 -24.08 6.04
C THR A 106 -6.13 -23.42 6.86
N TYR A 107 -6.23 -22.09 6.79
CA TYR A 107 -7.28 -21.29 7.42
C TYR A 107 -8.46 -21.02 6.48
N ASN A 108 -8.45 -21.59 5.27
CA ASN A 108 -9.45 -21.35 4.23
C ASN A 108 -9.58 -19.86 3.85
N VAL A 109 -8.44 -19.15 3.82
CA VAL A 109 -8.35 -17.75 3.40
C VAL A 109 -7.68 -17.68 2.03
N GLU A 110 -8.30 -16.95 1.12
CA GLU A 110 -7.76 -16.71 -0.22
C GLU A 110 -6.94 -15.43 -0.25
N PRO A 111 -5.64 -15.49 -0.60
CA PRO A 111 -4.81 -14.32 -0.67
C PRO A 111 -4.95 -13.56 -2.00
N PHE A 112 -4.76 -12.24 -1.92
CA PHE A 112 -4.42 -11.39 -3.05
C PHE A 112 -2.91 -11.20 -3.05
N ILE A 113 -2.22 -11.59 -4.12
CA ILE A 113 -0.77 -11.43 -4.27
C ILE A 113 -0.50 -10.22 -5.14
N TYR A 114 0.23 -9.26 -4.59
CA TYR A 114 0.62 -8.05 -5.31
C TYR A 114 1.91 -8.27 -6.08
N THR A 115 1.91 -7.85 -7.34
CA THR A 115 3.12 -7.84 -8.15
C THR A 115 3.44 -6.43 -8.64
N TYR A 116 4.71 -6.23 -8.92
CA TYR A 116 5.26 -5.07 -9.59
C TYR A 116 6.04 -5.52 -10.83
N GLY A 117 5.72 -4.90 -11.97
CA GLY A 117 6.37 -5.13 -13.25
C GLY A 117 6.19 -3.88 -14.12
N GLU A 118 5.76 -4.04 -15.36
CA GLU A 118 5.34 -2.91 -16.18
C GLU A 118 4.10 -2.21 -15.58
N GLU A 119 3.24 -2.99 -14.92
CA GLU A 119 2.06 -2.53 -14.19
C GLU A 119 1.99 -3.20 -12.81
N HIS A 120 1.13 -2.68 -11.95
CA HIS A 120 0.80 -3.29 -10.66
C HIS A 120 -0.43 -4.19 -10.78
N PHE A 121 -0.29 -5.46 -10.40
CA PHE A 121 -1.41 -6.39 -10.38
C PHE A 121 -1.66 -6.94 -8.97
N ALA A 122 -2.92 -7.35 -8.76
CA ALA A 122 -3.36 -8.15 -7.62
C ALA A 122 -3.91 -9.48 -8.17
N TYR A 123 -3.13 -10.52 -8.02
CA TYR A 123 -3.48 -11.88 -8.40
C TYR A 123 -4.33 -12.54 -7.31
N TYR A 124 -5.40 -13.22 -7.68
CA TYR A 124 -6.25 -13.97 -6.76
C TYR A 124 -6.86 -15.19 -7.42
N LYS A 125 -7.17 -16.25 -6.66
CA LYS A 125 -7.84 -17.45 -7.18
C LYS A 125 -9.36 -17.35 -7.05
N GLY A 126 -9.84 -16.85 -5.93
CA GLY A 126 -11.27 -16.74 -5.64
C GLY A 126 -11.56 -15.71 -4.57
N VAL A 127 -12.83 -15.58 -4.23
CA VAL A 127 -13.33 -14.79 -3.11
C VAL A 127 -14.31 -15.64 -2.32
N ASN A 128 -14.18 -15.66 -1.01
CA ASN A 128 -14.99 -16.48 -0.11
C ASN A 128 -15.83 -15.66 0.87
N ASN A 129 -15.73 -14.33 0.80
CA ASN A 129 -16.50 -13.42 1.65
C ASN A 129 -16.79 -12.08 0.93
N LEU A 130 -17.74 -11.31 1.49
CA LEU A 130 -18.17 -10.02 0.90
C LEU A 130 -17.09 -8.94 0.98
N GLY A 131 -16.18 -8.97 1.95
CA GLY A 131 -15.08 -8.01 2.04
C GLY A 131 -14.09 -8.20 0.89
N ALA A 132 -13.70 -9.46 0.62
CA ALA A 132 -12.85 -9.81 -0.51
C ALA A 132 -13.53 -9.49 -1.85
N GLN A 133 -14.85 -9.73 -1.98
CA GLN A 133 -15.60 -9.35 -3.18
C GLN A 133 -15.59 -7.83 -3.40
N SER A 134 -15.86 -7.04 -2.36
CA SER A 134 -15.80 -5.57 -2.45
C SER A 134 -14.43 -5.07 -2.90
N TYR A 135 -13.36 -5.70 -2.42
CA TYR A 135 -12.01 -5.38 -2.86
C TYR A 135 -11.78 -5.71 -4.34
N VAL A 136 -12.24 -6.89 -4.81
CA VAL A 136 -12.16 -7.24 -6.24
C VAL A 136 -12.90 -6.24 -7.11
N ASP A 137 -14.09 -5.78 -6.68
CA ASP A 137 -14.88 -4.78 -7.42
C ASP A 137 -14.09 -3.47 -7.58
N ILE A 138 -13.39 -3.03 -6.52
CA ILE A 138 -12.54 -1.83 -6.54
C ILE A 138 -11.37 -2.02 -7.53
N ILE A 139 -10.57 -3.08 -7.39
CA ILE A 139 -9.36 -3.28 -8.22
C ILE A 139 -9.68 -3.68 -9.65
N SER A 140 -10.88 -4.18 -9.92
CA SER A 140 -11.34 -4.48 -11.28
C SER A 140 -11.66 -3.21 -12.07
N SER A 141 -12.11 -2.16 -11.39
CA SER A 141 -12.42 -0.88 -12.01
C SER A 141 -11.17 -0.19 -12.59
N ASP A 142 -10.02 -0.42 -12.02
CA ASP A 142 -8.72 0.13 -12.44
C ASP A 142 -7.81 -0.91 -13.14
N LYS A 143 -8.38 -2.07 -13.51
CA LYS A 143 -7.73 -3.13 -14.28
C LYS A 143 -6.58 -3.86 -13.56
N ARG A 144 -6.41 -3.69 -12.27
CA ARG A 144 -5.37 -4.37 -11.49
C ARG A 144 -5.68 -5.82 -11.16
N ALA A 145 -6.96 -6.21 -11.16
CA ALA A 145 -7.39 -7.56 -10.81
C ALA A 145 -6.93 -8.59 -11.84
N ARG A 146 -6.31 -9.67 -11.37
CA ARG A 146 -5.91 -10.84 -12.17
C ARG A 146 -6.42 -12.11 -11.51
N LYS A 147 -7.55 -12.61 -11.99
CA LYS A 147 -8.04 -13.92 -11.55
C LYS A 147 -7.26 -15.02 -12.23
N VAL A 148 -6.76 -15.99 -11.45
CA VAL A 148 -5.94 -17.12 -11.91
C VAL A 148 -6.40 -18.41 -11.24
N ASP A 149 -6.10 -19.54 -11.86
CA ASP A 149 -6.34 -20.87 -11.24
C ASP A 149 -5.17 -21.24 -10.33
N GLU A 150 -3.94 -20.83 -10.69
CA GLU A 150 -2.71 -21.05 -9.93
C GLU A 150 -1.86 -19.76 -9.91
N PHE A 151 -1.13 -19.54 -8.82
CA PHE A 151 -0.21 -18.43 -8.70
C PHE A 151 1.07 -18.70 -9.49
N THR A 152 1.08 -18.27 -10.74
CA THR A 152 2.24 -18.26 -11.63
C THR A 152 2.51 -16.82 -12.07
N PHE A 153 3.77 -16.43 -12.03
CA PHE A 153 4.19 -15.05 -12.34
C PHE A 153 5.21 -15.08 -13.46
N SER A 154 5.23 -14.04 -14.29
CA SER A 154 6.25 -13.89 -15.34
C SER A 154 7.62 -13.57 -14.72
N GLU A 155 8.70 -13.79 -15.48
CA GLU A 155 10.06 -13.47 -15.02
C GLU A 155 10.28 -11.98 -14.73
N HIS A 156 9.43 -11.11 -15.29
CA HIS A 156 9.49 -9.65 -15.11
C HIS A 156 8.64 -9.16 -13.93
N GLU A 157 7.78 -10.01 -13.38
CA GLU A 157 6.95 -9.66 -12.24
C GLU A 157 7.65 -10.01 -10.93
N ARG A 158 7.70 -9.01 -10.06
CA ARG A 158 8.28 -9.13 -8.72
C ARG A 158 7.16 -9.05 -7.68
N ILE A 159 7.15 -9.96 -6.72
CA ILE A 159 6.11 -10.01 -5.69
C ILE A 159 6.42 -8.92 -4.66
N SER A 160 5.57 -7.91 -4.59
CA SER A 160 5.72 -6.79 -3.65
C SER A 160 5.08 -7.04 -2.29
N GLY A 161 4.05 -7.89 -2.22
CA GLY A 161 3.34 -8.17 -0.99
C GLY A 161 2.10 -9.03 -1.20
N PHE A 162 1.29 -9.15 -0.16
CA PHE A 162 0.01 -9.83 -0.22
C PHE A 162 -1.02 -9.20 0.72
N LEU A 163 -2.30 -9.47 0.46
CA LEU A 163 -3.43 -9.03 1.27
C LEU A 163 -4.36 -10.22 1.54
N LEU A 164 -4.81 -10.32 2.78
CA LEU A 164 -5.88 -11.23 3.20
C LEU A 164 -7.04 -10.37 3.71
N ILE A 165 -8.27 -10.75 3.38
CA ILE A 165 -9.48 -10.05 3.82
C ILE A 165 -10.45 -11.07 4.39
N ASP A 166 -10.75 -10.95 5.69
CA ASP A 166 -11.77 -11.74 6.38
C ASP A 166 -12.16 -11.07 7.70
N THR A 167 -12.98 -11.72 8.50
CA THR A 167 -13.30 -11.28 9.86
C THR A 167 -12.08 -11.39 10.78
N SER A 168 -12.03 -10.61 11.87
CA SER A 168 -10.94 -10.71 12.86
C SER A 168 -10.79 -12.12 13.41
N LYS A 169 -11.92 -12.82 13.64
CA LYS A 169 -11.91 -14.20 14.15
C LYS A 169 -11.12 -15.17 13.28
N VAL A 170 -11.13 -14.96 11.96
CA VAL A 170 -10.37 -15.79 10.99
C VAL A 170 -8.94 -15.30 10.87
N LEU A 171 -8.72 -13.98 10.80
CA LEU A 171 -7.39 -13.42 10.53
C LEU A 171 -6.47 -13.30 11.74
N GLU A 172 -6.99 -13.18 12.98
CA GLU A 172 -6.15 -13.11 14.19
C GLU A 172 -5.20 -14.31 14.34
N PRO A 173 -5.65 -15.58 14.22
CA PRO A 173 -4.74 -16.71 14.27
C PRO A 173 -3.76 -16.74 13.09
N VAL A 174 -4.18 -16.34 11.89
CA VAL A 174 -3.28 -16.22 10.72
C VAL A 174 -2.19 -15.18 10.98
N TYR A 175 -2.57 -14.01 11.51
CA TYR A 175 -1.63 -12.96 11.91
C TYR A 175 -0.63 -13.47 12.94
N ALA A 176 -1.11 -14.16 13.99
CA ALA A 176 -0.24 -14.67 15.05
C ALA A 176 0.78 -15.67 14.51
N GLU A 177 0.37 -16.59 13.62
CA GLU A 177 1.26 -17.58 13.01
C GLU A 177 2.27 -16.90 12.06
N LEU A 178 1.84 -16.07 11.12
CA LEU A 178 2.73 -15.38 10.19
C LEU A 178 3.71 -14.47 10.92
N ASN A 179 3.26 -13.73 11.92
CA ASN A 179 4.12 -12.86 12.72
C ASN A 179 5.13 -13.65 13.56
N SER A 180 4.74 -14.82 14.09
CA SER A 180 5.67 -15.69 14.81
C SER A 180 6.77 -16.26 13.93
N LEU A 181 6.43 -16.61 12.67
CA LEU A 181 7.35 -17.26 11.74
C LEU A 181 8.22 -16.25 10.97
N TYR A 182 7.67 -15.07 10.64
CA TYR A 182 8.23 -14.19 9.60
C TYR A 182 8.32 -12.72 9.99
N LYS A 183 8.27 -12.37 11.29
CA LYS A 183 8.39 -10.97 11.76
C LYS A 183 9.69 -10.27 11.35
N ASP A 184 10.73 -11.04 11.06
CA ASP A 184 12.05 -10.53 10.66
C ASP A 184 12.20 -10.44 9.12
N GLU A 185 11.23 -10.94 8.35
CA GLU A 185 11.19 -10.89 6.88
C GLU A 185 10.03 -10.06 6.34
N LEU A 186 8.96 -9.90 7.13
CA LEU A 186 7.74 -9.20 6.71
C LEU A 186 7.36 -8.06 7.65
N ASN A 187 6.92 -6.96 7.08
CA ASN A 187 6.06 -5.99 7.75
C ASN A 187 4.61 -6.42 7.58
N ILE A 188 3.92 -6.71 8.67
CA ILE A 188 2.53 -7.18 8.65
C ILE A 188 1.64 -6.13 9.30
N TYR A 189 0.72 -5.59 8.53
CA TYR A 189 -0.28 -4.62 8.95
C TYR A 189 -1.61 -5.33 9.14
N PHE A 190 -2.18 -5.26 10.34
CA PHE A 190 -3.47 -5.83 10.65
C PHE A 190 -4.42 -4.73 11.12
N ALA A 191 -5.43 -4.43 10.32
CA ALA A 191 -6.34 -3.32 10.55
C ALA A 191 -7.78 -3.67 10.21
N ARG A 192 -8.71 -2.98 10.87
CA ARG A 192 -10.13 -3.06 10.56
C ARG A 192 -10.41 -2.30 9.28
N ASP A 193 -11.23 -2.87 8.39
CA ASP A 193 -11.70 -2.17 7.19
C ASP A 193 -12.58 -0.99 7.58
N VAL A 194 -12.22 0.21 7.11
CA VAL A 194 -12.95 1.44 7.41
C VAL A 194 -14.32 1.46 6.72
N SER A 195 -14.37 0.96 5.48
CA SER A 195 -15.58 0.96 4.65
C SER A 195 -16.56 -0.16 5.04
N ASN A 196 -16.04 -1.29 5.51
CA ASN A 196 -16.82 -2.45 5.91
C ASN A 196 -16.31 -3.02 7.26
N PRO A 197 -16.69 -2.42 8.40
CA PRO A 197 -16.09 -2.69 9.71
C PRO A 197 -16.26 -4.10 10.28
N GLN A 198 -17.02 -4.99 9.62
CA GLN A 198 -17.09 -6.40 9.98
C GLN A 198 -15.87 -7.20 9.48
N PHE A 199 -15.14 -6.66 8.49
CA PHE A 199 -13.93 -7.27 7.95
C PHE A 199 -12.67 -6.59 8.46
N HIS A 200 -11.57 -7.29 8.32
CA HIS A 200 -10.22 -6.84 8.62
C HIS A 200 -9.33 -7.12 7.40
N TRP A 201 -8.28 -6.34 7.29
CA TRP A 201 -7.23 -6.48 6.31
C TRP A 201 -5.96 -6.91 7.03
N LEU A 202 -5.35 -7.99 6.56
CA LEU A 202 -4.00 -8.36 6.90
C LEU A 202 -3.16 -8.17 5.65
N GLN A 203 -2.41 -7.08 5.61
CA GLN A 203 -1.58 -6.70 4.47
C GLN A 203 -0.12 -6.84 4.85
N SER A 204 0.69 -7.38 3.95
CA SER A 204 2.10 -7.61 4.23
C SER A 204 2.98 -7.31 3.04
N PHE A 205 4.18 -6.82 3.35
CA PHE A 205 5.24 -6.47 2.43
C PHE A 205 6.57 -6.98 2.96
N HIS A 206 7.63 -6.93 2.15
CA HIS A 206 8.98 -7.19 2.63
C HIS A 206 9.34 -6.25 3.80
N GLN A 207 10.17 -6.71 4.73
CA GLN A 207 10.54 -5.94 5.94
C GLN A 207 11.12 -4.55 5.63
N GLN A 208 11.79 -4.37 4.50
CA GLN A 208 12.34 -3.07 4.10
C GLN A 208 11.28 -2.07 3.62
N ALA A 209 10.09 -2.52 3.27
CA ALA A 209 8.98 -1.64 2.91
C ALA A 209 8.32 -1.11 4.20
N SER A 210 8.59 0.14 4.58
CA SER A 210 8.07 0.77 5.80
C SER A 210 8.04 2.30 5.66
#